data_8ed3280f3cbb7c7fc3ebf15f8d8f8355
#
_entry.id   8ed3280f3cbb7c7fc3ebf15f8d8f8355
#
_cell.length_a   1.000
_cell.length_b   1.000
_cell.length_c   1.000
_cell.angle_alpha   90.00
_cell.angle_beta   90.00
_cell.angle_gamma   90.00
#
_symmetry.space_group_name_H-M   'P 1'
#
loop_
_entity.id
_entity.type
_entity.pdbx_description
1 polymer ?
#
loop_
_entity_poly.entity_id
_entity_poly.type
_entity_poly.pdbx_seq_one_letter_code
_entity_poly.pdbx_strand_id
1 'polypeptide(L)'
;NMTDEEYFKRGQYTKQNGKMTTLTTDVALNYSKTWNEKHVLFANTQWSLGETKSESVTFQAEGFANDKLDYITHAQQYLEGGKPSGSESVSRETSILASVNYSYDSRYLFDGNYRANASSLFGADKRWGHFWSLGIGWNIHNESFMQDFGWLQRLKLRASTGYTGSQNFNSYQAISTYKYYSDEVYDNIIGSYLMSLANPDLQWQKTQDNNVGLDLSIFGRVDLTFDYYIKNTSNLLTPVTLPPSAGFSSYTENLGKSQNKGFELQASVRAINNSDQDLHLNVFASLMHNTNKIKEINEALSSMNDSKDSDKGLNYDQNTKEKTTKPSVRYAEGQSMSAIWAVRSLGIDPGTGNELFLTKDGYLTYTWDSDDQIVCGDELPKYTGTFGFNLDWKGFSVNTSFYYRLGGQMYNQTLVDKVENCDMNYNVDHRVYTGRWTTPGQKAEFKKMTDPNYFTRPTSRFVQDLSELQMTSLNIGYDFRNCKFMQKGIIERLKLSFYMNDVFRLSTVKTERGTDYPFARSFSFQLQATF
;
A
#
# COMPACT_ATOMS: atom_id res chain seq x y z
N ASN A 1 -12.83 -19.24 -45.41
CA ASN A 1 -11.78 -18.60 -46.19
C ASN A 1 -11.50 -17.25 -45.58
N MET A 2 -10.30 -17.06 -45.11
CA MET A 2 -9.82 -15.81 -44.54
C MET A 2 -9.48 -14.86 -45.70
N THR A 3 -9.82 -13.60 -45.58
CA THR A 3 -9.41 -12.59 -46.55
C THR A 3 -7.93 -12.28 -46.38
N ASP A 4 -7.27 -11.70 -47.39
CA ASP A 4 -5.86 -11.30 -47.31
C ASP A 4 -5.66 -10.30 -46.15
N GLU A 5 -6.63 -9.44 -45.92
CA GLU A 5 -6.62 -8.46 -44.84
C GLU A 5 -6.70 -9.12 -43.46
N GLU A 6 -7.55 -10.14 -43.26
CA GLU A 6 -7.62 -10.92 -42.01
C GLU A 6 -6.34 -11.73 -41.80
N TYR A 7 -5.66 -12.18 -42.86
CA TYR A 7 -4.40 -12.88 -42.75
C TYR A 7 -3.28 -12.00 -42.22
N PHE A 8 -3.18 -10.75 -42.64
CA PHE A 8 -2.19 -9.79 -42.15
C PHE A 8 -2.42 -9.33 -40.71
N LYS A 9 -3.63 -9.48 -40.16
CA LYS A 9 -4.00 -9.16 -38.77
C LYS A 9 -3.97 -10.35 -37.81
N ARG A 10 -3.61 -11.54 -38.33
CA ARG A 10 -3.63 -12.78 -37.52
C ARG A 10 -2.50 -12.81 -36.50
N GLY A 11 -2.85 -13.01 -35.24
CA GLY A 11 -1.92 -13.09 -34.10
C GLY A 11 -1.27 -11.74 -33.81
N GLN A 12 -0.96 -11.52 -32.54
CA GLN A 12 -0.32 -10.30 -32.06
C GLN A 12 0.90 -10.64 -31.21
N TYR A 13 2.00 -9.94 -31.43
CA TYR A 13 3.21 -10.03 -30.64
C TYR A 13 3.58 -8.65 -30.09
N THR A 14 3.72 -8.56 -28.76
CA THR A 14 4.19 -7.34 -28.10
C THR A 14 5.57 -7.60 -27.49
N LYS A 15 6.55 -6.79 -27.87
CA LYS A 15 7.89 -6.82 -27.29
C LYS A 15 8.17 -5.48 -26.61
N GLN A 16 8.45 -5.54 -25.32
CA GLN A 16 8.83 -4.38 -24.54
C GLN A 16 10.24 -4.56 -24.01
N ASN A 17 11.09 -3.55 -24.23
CA ASN A 17 12.43 -3.47 -23.66
C ASN A 17 12.49 -2.24 -22.75
N GLY A 18 12.96 -2.42 -21.51
CA GLY A 18 13.22 -1.34 -20.58
C GLY A 18 14.68 -1.34 -20.16
N LYS A 19 15.26 -0.16 -20.05
CA LYS A 19 16.61 0.04 -19.52
C LYS A 19 16.55 1.14 -18.45
N MET A 20 17.04 0.82 -17.27
CA MET A 20 17.22 1.79 -16.20
C MET A 20 18.71 1.87 -15.84
N THR A 21 19.23 3.07 -15.81
CA THR A 21 20.60 3.34 -15.40
C THR A 21 20.56 4.31 -14.23
N THR A 22 21.11 3.90 -13.09
CA THR A 22 21.25 4.75 -11.91
C THR A 22 22.73 4.93 -11.62
N LEU A 23 23.15 6.18 -11.55
CA LEU A 23 24.50 6.57 -11.14
C LEU A 23 24.37 7.31 -9.80
N THR A 24 25.05 6.81 -8.77
CA THR A 24 25.08 7.46 -7.46
C THR A 24 26.54 7.67 -7.04
N THR A 25 26.84 8.85 -6.56
CA THR A 25 28.15 9.21 -6.01
C THR A 25 27.96 9.73 -4.60
N ASP A 26 28.62 9.12 -3.65
CA ASP A 26 28.57 9.48 -2.23
C ASP A 26 29.97 9.83 -1.73
N VAL A 27 30.06 10.97 -1.04
CA VAL A 27 31.25 11.37 -0.31
C VAL A 27 30.88 11.54 1.15
N ALA A 28 31.50 10.76 2.03
CA ALA A 28 31.19 10.77 3.45
C ALA A 28 32.44 11.06 4.29
N LEU A 29 32.27 11.91 5.29
CA LEU A 29 33.27 12.17 6.33
C LEU A 29 32.70 11.72 7.67
N ASN A 30 33.42 10.81 8.33
CA ASN A 30 33.05 10.28 9.63
C ASN A 30 34.08 10.72 10.68
N TYR A 31 33.58 11.14 11.81
CA TYR A 31 34.38 11.47 12.98
C TYR A 31 33.88 10.70 14.18
N SER A 32 34.75 9.98 14.86
CA SER A 32 34.43 9.26 16.10
C SER A 32 35.47 9.55 17.15
N LYS A 33 35.02 9.88 18.35
CA LYS A 33 35.92 10.16 19.47
C LYS A 33 35.27 9.72 20.78
N THR A 34 36.09 9.01 21.59
CA THR A 34 35.77 8.70 22.99
C THR A 34 36.77 9.42 23.87
N TRP A 35 36.28 10.11 24.92
CA TRP A 35 37.17 10.73 25.94
C TRP A 35 36.62 10.50 27.33
N ASN A 36 37.54 10.45 28.28
CA ASN A 36 37.25 10.14 29.69
C ASN A 36 36.40 8.87 29.88
N GLU A 37 36.48 7.91 28.94
CA GLU A 37 35.73 6.64 28.94
C GLU A 37 34.18 6.80 29.03
N LYS A 38 33.69 8.02 29.19
CA LYS A 38 32.26 8.35 29.39
C LYS A 38 31.61 9.07 28.25
N HIS A 39 32.38 9.84 27.48
CA HIS A 39 31.83 10.63 26.38
C HIS A 39 32.14 9.93 25.07
N VAL A 40 31.12 9.56 24.34
CA VAL A 40 31.23 9.01 22.99
C VAL A 40 30.52 9.93 22.01
N LEU A 41 31.26 10.47 21.07
CA LEU A 41 30.76 11.32 20.00
C LEU A 41 31.00 10.63 18.67
N PHE A 42 29.95 10.50 17.88
CA PHE A 42 30.01 10.12 16.47
C PHE A 42 29.36 11.23 15.65
N ALA A 43 30.07 11.75 14.66
CA ALA A 43 29.57 12.73 13.71
C ALA A 43 29.82 12.25 12.28
N ASN A 44 28.82 12.39 11.44
CA ASN A 44 28.89 12.04 10.02
C ASN A 44 28.40 13.21 9.19
N THR A 45 29.05 13.49 8.08
CA THR A 45 28.53 14.32 7.02
C THR A 45 28.69 13.59 5.69
N GLN A 46 27.66 13.62 4.87
CA GLN A 46 27.63 12.96 3.57
C GLN A 46 27.04 13.89 2.52
N TRP A 47 27.67 13.93 1.37
CA TRP A 47 27.12 14.53 0.18
C TRP A 47 26.88 13.47 -0.86
N SER A 48 25.65 13.42 -1.40
CA SER A 48 25.21 12.46 -2.41
C SER A 48 24.75 13.17 -3.67
N LEU A 49 25.12 12.61 -4.81
CA LEU A 49 24.64 12.99 -6.15
C LEU A 49 24.04 11.76 -6.80
N GLY A 50 22.84 11.87 -7.35
CA GLY A 50 22.16 10.78 -8.04
C GLY A 50 21.60 11.25 -9.39
N GLU A 51 21.74 10.40 -10.40
CA GLU A 51 21.04 10.50 -11.67
C GLU A 51 20.41 9.15 -11.99
N THR A 52 19.10 9.14 -12.28
CA THR A 52 18.39 7.96 -12.79
C THR A 52 17.84 8.27 -14.15
N LYS A 53 18.25 7.50 -15.14
CA LYS A 53 17.72 7.52 -16.51
C LYS A 53 16.93 6.23 -16.74
N SER A 54 15.66 6.37 -17.12
CA SER A 54 14.80 5.25 -17.50
C SER A 54 14.36 5.44 -18.94
N GLU A 55 14.45 4.37 -19.72
CA GLU A 55 14.12 4.32 -21.13
C GLU A 55 13.30 3.06 -21.37
N SER A 56 12.18 3.18 -22.08
CA SER A 56 11.38 2.02 -22.47
C SER A 56 10.95 2.15 -23.92
N VAL A 57 10.99 1.02 -24.64
CA VAL A 57 10.55 0.93 -26.04
C VAL A 57 9.65 -0.27 -26.18
N THR A 58 8.51 -0.09 -26.84
CA THR A 58 7.51 -1.12 -27.10
C THR A 58 7.25 -1.24 -28.60
N PHE A 59 7.31 -2.45 -29.09
CA PHE A 59 6.95 -2.82 -30.45
C PHE A 59 5.74 -3.75 -30.40
N GLN A 60 4.76 -3.48 -31.24
CA GLN A 60 3.61 -4.36 -31.45
C GLN A 60 3.54 -4.74 -32.93
N ALA A 61 3.43 -6.02 -33.18
CA ALA A 61 3.42 -6.59 -34.54
C ALA A 61 2.32 -7.64 -34.68
N GLU A 62 1.81 -7.81 -35.89
CA GLU A 62 0.76 -8.76 -36.25
C GLU A 62 1.05 -9.46 -37.57
N GLY A 63 0.21 -10.41 -37.98
CA GLY A 63 0.32 -11.12 -39.22
C GLY A 63 1.27 -12.32 -39.16
N PHE A 64 1.06 -13.21 -38.17
CA PHE A 64 1.85 -14.46 -38.06
C PHE A 64 1.26 -15.57 -38.92
N ALA A 65 2.11 -16.27 -39.68
CA ALA A 65 1.70 -17.33 -40.59
C ALA A 65 1.09 -18.53 -39.85
N ASN A 66 1.61 -18.90 -38.70
CA ASN A 66 1.09 -19.95 -37.82
C ASN A 66 1.61 -19.79 -36.38
N ASP A 67 1.07 -20.59 -35.45
CA ASP A 67 1.37 -20.57 -34.03
C ASP A 67 2.77 -21.08 -33.64
N LYS A 68 3.52 -21.69 -34.57
CA LYS A 68 4.90 -22.15 -34.33
C LYS A 68 5.94 -21.09 -34.70
N LEU A 69 5.53 -20.07 -35.47
CA LEU A 69 6.38 -18.94 -35.87
C LEU A 69 6.01 -17.72 -35.03
N ASP A 70 6.27 -17.82 -33.73
CA ASP A 70 5.83 -16.89 -32.70
C ASP A 70 6.86 -15.80 -32.33
N TYR A 71 8.00 -15.74 -33.05
CA TYR A 71 9.00 -14.70 -32.81
C TYR A 71 8.73 -13.45 -33.66
N ILE A 72 9.03 -12.26 -33.10
CA ILE A 72 8.69 -10.97 -33.72
C ILE A 72 9.12 -10.81 -35.18
N THR A 73 10.22 -11.46 -35.59
CA THR A 73 10.72 -11.38 -36.96
C THR A 73 9.83 -12.09 -37.98
N HIS A 74 8.87 -12.89 -37.55
CA HIS A 74 7.90 -13.57 -38.38
C HIS A 74 6.59 -12.82 -38.60
N ALA A 75 6.44 -11.67 -37.93
CA ALA A 75 5.32 -10.75 -38.15
C ALA A 75 5.43 -10.09 -39.52
N GLN A 76 4.31 -9.86 -40.19
CA GLN A 76 4.26 -9.24 -41.51
C GLN A 76 4.27 -7.71 -41.43
N GLN A 77 3.68 -7.13 -40.36
CA GLN A 77 3.53 -5.69 -40.22
C GLN A 77 3.46 -5.27 -38.74
N TYR A 78 3.55 -3.97 -38.46
CA TYR A 78 3.14 -3.42 -37.18
C TYR A 78 1.62 -3.59 -37.03
N LEU A 79 1.15 -3.64 -35.74
CA LEU A 79 -0.26 -3.64 -35.45
C LEU A 79 -0.95 -2.48 -36.19
N GLU A 80 -2.10 -2.75 -36.83
CA GLU A 80 -2.82 -1.76 -37.61
C GLU A 80 -3.08 -0.47 -36.81
N GLY A 81 -2.72 0.67 -37.36
CA GLY A 81 -2.74 1.97 -36.66
C GLY A 81 -1.66 2.09 -35.57
N GLY A 82 -0.84 1.06 -35.38
CA GLY A 82 0.24 1.02 -34.41
C GLY A 82 1.57 1.50 -34.95
N LYS A 83 2.42 1.96 -34.07
CA LYS A 83 3.81 2.32 -34.32
C LYS A 83 4.67 1.98 -33.11
N PRO A 84 6.00 1.89 -33.25
CA PRO A 84 6.86 1.80 -32.07
C PRO A 84 6.56 2.95 -31.11
N SER A 85 6.38 2.63 -29.84
CA SER A 85 6.14 3.59 -28.76
C SER A 85 7.25 3.48 -27.73
N GLY A 86 7.44 4.52 -26.94
CA GLY A 86 8.43 4.51 -25.89
C GLY A 86 8.36 5.75 -25.03
N SER A 87 9.12 5.72 -23.95
CA SER A 87 9.26 6.84 -23.03
C SER A 87 10.70 6.93 -22.54
N GLU A 88 11.14 8.13 -22.29
CA GLU A 88 12.41 8.43 -21.66
C GLU A 88 12.14 9.37 -20.47
N SER A 89 12.77 9.07 -19.34
CA SER A 89 12.71 9.95 -18.17
C SER A 89 14.08 10.07 -17.52
N VAL A 90 14.40 11.27 -17.06
CA VAL A 90 15.62 11.56 -16.33
C VAL A 90 15.25 12.29 -15.04
N SER A 91 15.73 11.77 -13.93
CA SER A 91 15.64 12.44 -12.64
C SER A 91 17.03 12.61 -12.04
N ARG A 92 17.26 13.78 -11.42
CA ARG A 92 18.50 14.12 -10.72
C ARG A 92 18.19 14.53 -9.31
N GLU A 93 19.04 14.10 -8.41
CA GLU A 93 18.93 14.46 -7.00
C GLU A 93 20.29 14.76 -6.38
N THR A 94 20.31 15.62 -5.41
CA THR A 94 21.46 15.83 -4.55
C THR A 94 21.01 15.97 -3.12
N SER A 95 21.83 15.48 -2.19
CA SER A 95 21.54 15.63 -0.78
C SER A 95 22.80 15.89 0.04
N ILE A 96 22.62 16.66 1.09
CA ILE A 96 23.64 16.88 2.12
C ILE A 96 23.03 16.39 3.43
N LEU A 97 23.70 15.44 4.06
CA LEU A 97 23.35 14.90 5.38
C LEU A 97 24.41 15.33 6.40
N ALA A 98 23.97 15.74 7.57
CA ALA A 98 24.81 15.89 8.74
C ALA A 98 24.13 15.20 9.91
N SER A 99 24.85 14.34 10.63
CA SER A 99 24.35 13.64 11.81
C SER A 99 25.35 13.69 12.96
N VAL A 100 24.81 13.80 14.16
CA VAL A 100 25.58 13.78 15.40
C VAL A 100 24.89 12.83 16.38
N ASN A 101 25.65 11.88 16.89
CA ASN A 101 25.22 10.97 17.94
C ASN A 101 26.17 11.16 19.13
N TYR A 102 25.60 11.45 20.28
CA TYR A 102 26.36 11.66 21.49
C TYR A 102 25.82 10.79 22.63
N SER A 103 26.72 10.13 23.32
CA SER A 103 26.40 9.33 24.51
C SER A 103 27.27 9.78 25.68
N TYR A 104 26.63 10.02 26.81
CA TYR A 104 27.30 10.26 28.07
C TYR A 104 27.11 9.09 29.02
N ASP A 105 28.21 8.47 29.40
CA ASP A 105 28.30 7.36 30.35
C ASP A 105 27.32 6.19 30.03
N SER A 106 27.03 6.00 28.73
CA SER A 106 25.99 5.07 28.25
C SER A 106 24.61 5.26 28.87
N ARG A 107 24.38 6.38 29.57
CA ARG A 107 23.10 6.72 30.25
C ARG A 107 22.26 7.67 29.44
N TYR A 108 22.84 8.79 29.01
CA TYR A 108 22.14 9.84 28.28
C TYR A 108 22.58 9.82 26.83
N LEU A 109 21.61 9.73 25.96
CA LEU A 109 21.80 9.62 24.51
C LEU A 109 21.19 10.87 23.84
N PHE A 110 21.89 11.40 22.88
CA PHE A 110 21.40 12.48 22.04
C PHE A 110 21.72 12.16 20.59
N ASP A 111 20.70 12.29 19.72
CA ASP A 111 20.79 12.09 18.28
C ASP A 111 20.26 13.34 17.57
N GLY A 112 21.06 13.92 16.68
CA GLY A 112 20.67 15.05 15.85
C GLY A 112 20.97 14.74 14.39
N ASN A 113 19.98 14.91 13.51
CA ASN A 113 20.15 14.73 12.08
C ASN A 113 19.60 15.95 11.34
N TYR A 114 20.30 16.36 10.31
CA TYR A 114 19.86 17.38 9.36
C TYR A 114 20.13 16.88 7.95
N ARG A 115 19.14 17.00 7.06
CA ARG A 115 19.26 16.64 5.66
C ARG A 115 18.64 17.71 4.77
N ALA A 116 19.42 18.21 3.84
CA ALA A 116 18.95 19.05 2.74
C ALA A 116 18.94 18.21 1.46
N ASN A 117 17.77 18.04 0.84
CA ASN A 117 17.59 17.32 -0.42
C ASN A 117 17.15 18.29 -1.50
N ALA A 118 17.69 18.14 -2.71
CA ALA A 118 17.16 18.77 -3.91
C ALA A 118 16.86 17.73 -4.96
N SER A 119 15.74 17.90 -5.67
CA SER A 119 15.33 17.00 -6.75
C SER A 119 14.86 17.79 -7.96
N SER A 120 15.23 17.30 -9.16
CA SER A 120 14.80 17.87 -10.44
C SER A 120 13.32 17.68 -10.72
N LEU A 121 12.60 16.88 -9.91
CA LEU A 121 11.16 16.65 -10.04
C LEU A 121 10.33 17.86 -9.64
N PHE A 122 10.88 18.74 -8.79
CA PHE A 122 10.19 19.93 -8.29
C PHE A 122 10.40 21.16 -9.17
N GLY A 123 9.50 22.11 -9.05
CA GLY A 123 9.64 23.43 -9.65
C GLY A 123 10.94 24.13 -9.25
N ALA A 124 11.41 25.08 -10.07
CA ALA A 124 12.73 25.66 -9.93
C ALA A 124 12.99 26.25 -8.53
N ASP A 125 11.98 26.90 -7.94
CA ASP A 125 12.10 27.58 -6.64
C ASP A 125 11.78 26.68 -5.43
N LYS A 126 11.32 25.43 -5.66
CA LYS A 126 10.88 24.49 -4.62
C LYS A 126 11.71 23.22 -4.56
N ARG A 127 12.84 23.16 -5.27
CA ARG A 127 13.69 21.95 -5.36
C ARG A 127 14.27 21.51 -4.04
N TRP A 128 14.63 22.44 -3.16
CA TRP A 128 15.25 22.14 -1.89
C TRP A 128 14.24 21.86 -0.79
N GLY A 129 14.37 20.70 -0.16
CA GLY A 129 13.68 20.32 1.06
C GLY A 129 14.67 20.24 2.22
N HIS A 130 14.32 20.84 3.35
CA HIS A 130 15.11 20.80 4.58
C HIS A 130 14.39 19.97 5.63
N PHE A 131 15.07 18.94 6.11
CA PHE A 131 14.54 17.98 7.06
C PHE A 131 15.51 17.84 8.22
N TRP A 132 14.97 17.62 9.39
CA TRP A 132 15.77 17.45 10.60
C TRP A 132 15.06 16.55 11.59
N SER A 133 15.82 15.89 12.44
CA SER A 133 15.28 15.14 13.58
C SER A 133 16.21 15.29 14.78
N LEU A 134 15.59 15.35 15.95
CA LEU A 134 16.26 15.32 17.23
C LEU A 134 15.70 14.18 18.05
N GLY A 135 16.58 13.42 18.70
CA GLY A 135 16.23 12.34 19.58
C GLY A 135 16.98 12.45 20.90
N ILE A 136 16.33 12.06 21.97
CA ILE A 136 16.94 11.90 23.30
C ILE A 136 16.61 10.51 23.83
N GLY A 137 17.54 9.93 24.53
CA GLY A 137 17.37 8.63 25.17
C GLY A 137 17.96 8.64 26.58
N TRP A 138 17.29 7.96 27.48
CA TRP A 138 17.76 7.75 28.83
C TRP A 138 17.78 6.25 29.17
N ASN A 139 18.97 5.70 29.32
CA ASN A 139 19.20 4.32 29.74
C ASN A 139 19.12 4.25 31.26
N ILE A 140 17.92 4.18 31.81
CA ILE A 140 17.65 4.21 33.25
C ILE A 140 18.32 3.03 33.95
N HIS A 141 18.38 1.88 33.29
CA HIS A 141 19.04 0.67 33.84
C HIS A 141 20.54 0.83 34.12
N ASN A 142 21.20 1.85 33.55
CA ASN A 142 22.60 2.16 33.80
C ASN A 142 22.80 3.14 34.97
N GLU A 143 21.72 3.63 35.59
CA GLU A 143 21.81 4.49 36.75
C GLU A 143 22.20 3.71 38.02
N SER A 144 22.93 4.37 38.91
CA SER A 144 23.43 3.72 40.11
C SER A 144 22.33 3.17 41.02
N PHE A 145 21.16 3.84 41.07
CA PHE A 145 20.00 3.38 41.84
C PHE A 145 19.26 2.19 41.23
N MET A 146 19.60 1.78 40.00
CA MET A 146 19.01 0.63 39.30
C MET A 146 19.92 -0.61 39.32
N GLN A 147 21.16 -0.50 39.76
CA GLN A 147 22.14 -1.61 39.72
C GLN A 147 21.76 -2.80 40.61
N ASP A 148 21.00 -2.58 41.67
CA ASP A 148 20.53 -3.62 42.56
C ASP A 148 19.36 -4.47 42.00
N PHE A 149 18.77 -4.04 40.90
CA PHE A 149 17.64 -4.74 40.29
C PHE A 149 18.11 -5.74 39.21
N GLY A 150 18.69 -6.85 39.64
CA GLY A 150 19.25 -7.89 38.75
C GLY A 150 18.24 -8.54 37.79
N TRP A 151 16.94 -8.37 38.05
CA TRP A 151 15.89 -8.84 37.15
C TRP A 151 15.63 -7.90 35.96
N LEU A 152 16.11 -6.64 36.01
CA LEU A 152 15.93 -5.62 34.98
C LEU A 152 17.21 -5.48 34.15
N GLN A 153 17.23 -5.98 32.91
CA GLN A 153 18.39 -5.90 32.04
C GLN A 153 18.39 -4.63 31.18
N ARG A 154 17.19 -4.12 30.86
CA ARG A 154 17.07 -2.91 30.06
C ARG A 154 15.82 -2.13 30.46
N LEU A 155 16.00 -0.85 30.70
CA LEU A 155 14.93 0.14 30.80
C LEU A 155 15.43 1.41 30.14
N LYS A 156 14.89 1.72 28.96
CA LYS A 156 15.25 2.90 28.19
C LYS A 156 14.00 3.70 27.84
N LEU A 157 14.00 4.96 28.20
CA LEU A 157 13.05 5.95 27.70
C LEU A 157 13.67 6.68 26.50
N ARG A 158 12.87 6.97 25.50
CA ARG A 158 13.28 7.72 24.32
C ARG A 158 12.16 8.68 23.88
N ALA A 159 12.57 9.83 23.38
CA ALA A 159 11.68 10.78 22.75
C ALA A 159 12.36 11.36 21.52
N SER A 160 11.61 11.55 20.47
CA SER A 160 12.11 12.14 19.24
C SER A 160 11.08 13.04 18.58
N THR A 161 11.58 14.05 17.88
CA THR A 161 10.78 14.95 17.04
C THR A 161 11.55 15.30 15.80
N GLY A 162 10.85 15.52 14.68
CA GLY A 162 11.50 15.90 13.44
C GLY A 162 10.55 16.05 12.28
N TYR A 163 11.11 16.47 11.16
CA TYR A 163 10.43 16.58 9.88
C TYR A 163 11.08 15.65 8.87
N THR A 164 10.26 14.83 8.22
CA THR A 164 10.62 14.03 7.05
C THR A 164 9.93 14.54 5.80
N GLY A 165 10.58 14.37 4.65
CA GLY A 165 10.03 14.75 3.35
C GLY A 165 9.78 13.56 2.46
N SER A 166 8.75 13.66 1.63
CA SER A 166 8.41 12.67 0.62
C SER A 166 8.16 13.37 -0.71
N GLN A 167 8.63 12.72 -1.80
CA GLN A 167 8.35 13.08 -3.18
C GLN A 167 7.66 11.88 -3.84
N ASN A 168 6.35 11.83 -3.81
CA ASN A 168 5.60 10.71 -4.38
C ASN A 168 4.81 11.19 -5.61
N PHE A 169 5.53 11.58 -6.67
CA PHE A 169 4.94 11.96 -7.95
C PHE A 169 5.90 11.68 -9.11
N ASN A 170 5.35 11.63 -10.31
CA ASN A 170 6.10 11.31 -11.52
C ASN A 170 6.99 12.48 -12.00
N SER A 171 8.02 12.16 -12.78
CA SER A 171 8.86 13.16 -13.43
C SER A 171 8.04 14.12 -14.30
N TYR A 172 8.52 15.36 -14.41
CA TYR A 172 7.95 16.41 -15.28
C TYR A 172 6.59 16.99 -14.89
N GLN A 173 6.01 16.67 -13.72
CA GLN A 173 4.76 17.29 -13.28
C GLN A 173 4.89 18.77 -12.88
N ALA A 174 6.09 19.20 -12.55
CA ALA A 174 6.36 20.59 -12.22
C ALA A 174 6.57 21.48 -13.46
N ILE A 175 6.67 20.91 -14.66
CA ILE A 175 6.92 21.62 -15.92
C ILE A 175 5.89 21.26 -16.97
N SER A 176 5.58 22.20 -17.87
CA SER A 176 4.73 21.92 -19.02
C SER A 176 5.43 20.99 -20.00
N THR A 177 4.76 19.91 -20.38
CA THR A 177 5.27 18.98 -21.40
C THR A 177 4.44 19.06 -22.66
N TYR A 178 5.12 18.94 -23.80
CA TYR A 178 4.51 19.00 -25.12
C TYR A 178 4.70 17.67 -25.84
N LYS A 179 3.72 17.30 -26.63
CA LYS A 179 3.79 16.14 -27.52
C LYS A 179 3.61 16.59 -28.94
N TYR A 180 4.46 16.10 -29.83
CA TYR A 180 4.31 16.34 -31.27
C TYR A 180 3.16 15.50 -31.82
N TYR A 181 2.38 16.09 -32.74
CA TYR A 181 1.48 15.31 -33.58
C TYR A 181 2.30 14.35 -34.43
N SER A 182 1.90 13.10 -34.45
CA SER A 182 2.64 12.07 -35.17
C SER A 182 2.00 11.73 -36.51
N ASP A 183 0.72 12.07 -36.67
CA ASP A 183 -0.12 11.61 -37.77
C ASP A 183 -0.71 12.79 -38.56
N GLU A 184 -0.49 14.03 -38.12
CA GLU A 184 -0.97 15.25 -38.75
C GLU A 184 0.19 16.20 -39.03
N VAL A 185 0.32 16.56 -40.28
CA VAL A 185 1.33 17.52 -40.77
C VAL A 185 0.60 18.63 -41.52
N TYR A 186 0.87 19.87 -41.16
CA TYR A 186 0.38 21.03 -41.87
C TYR A 186 1.54 21.72 -42.60
N ASP A 187 1.48 21.80 -43.92
CA ASP A 187 2.52 22.42 -44.77
C ASP A 187 3.93 21.93 -44.44
N ASN A 188 4.11 20.60 -44.33
CA ASN A 188 5.35 19.91 -43.91
C ASN A 188 5.88 20.29 -42.50
N ILE A 189 5.08 20.95 -41.67
CA ILE A 189 5.43 21.29 -40.33
C ILE A 189 4.68 20.39 -39.34
N ILE A 190 5.40 19.76 -38.44
CA ILE A 190 4.83 18.95 -37.36
C ILE A 190 4.41 19.88 -36.24
N GLY A 191 3.11 19.92 -35.93
CA GLY A 191 2.56 20.64 -34.79
C GLY A 191 2.85 19.95 -33.48
N SER A 192 2.72 20.69 -32.38
CA SER A 192 2.77 20.14 -31.02
C SER A 192 1.60 20.64 -30.19
N TYR A 193 1.17 19.87 -29.21
CA TYR A 193 0.16 20.27 -28.25
C TYR A 193 0.65 20.06 -26.81
N LEU A 194 0.09 20.82 -25.89
CA LEU A 194 0.40 20.73 -24.46
C LEU A 194 -0.17 19.40 -23.93
N MET A 195 0.71 18.57 -23.36
CA MET A 195 0.36 17.24 -22.86
C MET A 195 -0.07 17.26 -21.39
N SER A 196 0.53 18.14 -20.58
CA SER A 196 0.20 18.30 -19.16
C SER A 196 0.40 19.74 -18.72
N LEU A 197 -0.46 20.18 -17.78
CA LEU A 197 -0.28 21.46 -17.10
C LEU A 197 0.88 21.35 -16.10
N ALA A 198 1.74 22.38 -16.08
CA ALA A 198 2.77 22.50 -15.07
C ALA A 198 2.19 22.93 -13.73
N ASN A 199 2.77 22.41 -12.66
CA ASN A 199 2.64 23.00 -11.33
C ASN A 199 4.02 23.47 -10.83
N PRO A 200 4.40 24.73 -11.07
CA PRO A 200 5.70 25.26 -10.62
C PRO A 200 5.79 25.37 -9.10
N ASP A 201 4.66 25.39 -8.40
CA ASP A 201 4.58 25.48 -6.93
C ASP A 201 4.64 24.12 -6.23
N LEU A 202 4.78 23.04 -7.02
CA LEU A 202 4.87 21.69 -6.49
C LEU A 202 6.08 21.57 -5.55
N GLN A 203 5.80 21.21 -4.29
CA GLN A 203 6.79 21.17 -3.21
C GLN A 203 6.76 19.86 -2.43
N TRP A 204 7.78 19.66 -1.62
CA TRP A 204 7.90 18.50 -0.75
C TRP A 204 6.71 18.36 0.19
N GLN A 205 6.11 17.17 0.20
CA GLN A 205 5.22 16.78 1.28
C GLN A 205 6.05 16.64 2.56
N LYS A 206 5.64 17.29 3.65
CA LYS A 206 6.35 17.30 4.94
C LYS A 206 5.53 16.58 6.00
N THR A 207 6.17 15.67 6.72
CA THR A 207 5.57 15.01 7.88
C THR A 207 6.39 15.35 9.13
N GLN A 208 5.74 16.01 10.09
CA GLN A 208 6.26 16.16 11.44
C GLN A 208 5.93 14.89 12.22
N ASP A 209 6.95 14.22 12.72
CA ASP A 209 6.82 13.03 13.55
C ASP A 209 7.26 13.36 14.99
N ASN A 210 6.38 13.09 15.96
CA ASN A 210 6.68 13.19 17.38
C ASN A 210 6.44 11.81 17.97
N ASN A 211 7.47 11.24 18.57
CA ASN A 211 7.44 9.88 19.14
C ASN A 211 7.96 9.89 20.57
N VAL A 212 7.32 9.10 21.43
CA VAL A 212 7.80 8.75 22.77
C VAL A 212 7.77 7.24 22.89
N GLY A 213 8.89 6.65 23.30
CA GLY A 213 9.06 5.20 23.36
C GLY A 213 9.67 4.71 24.67
N LEU A 214 9.38 3.45 24.97
CA LEU A 214 9.89 2.70 26.12
C LEU A 214 10.41 1.35 25.64
N ASP A 215 11.68 1.04 25.94
CA ASP A 215 12.24 -0.29 25.73
C ASP A 215 12.50 -0.93 27.10
N LEU A 216 11.95 -2.12 27.32
CA LEU A 216 12.03 -2.88 28.57
C LEU A 216 12.53 -4.30 28.29
N SER A 217 13.50 -4.76 29.08
CA SER A 217 13.94 -6.17 29.08
C SER A 217 14.05 -6.65 30.53
N ILE A 218 13.30 -7.69 30.87
CA ILE A 218 13.20 -8.21 32.22
C ILE A 218 13.44 -9.72 32.29
N PHE A 219 14.05 -10.16 33.40
CA PHE A 219 14.39 -11.56 33.69
C PHE A 219 15.27 -12.21 32.61
N GLY A 220 15.87 -11.43 31.70
CA GLY A 220 16.57 -11.95 30.54
C GLY A 220 15.69 -12.76 29.57
N ARG A 221 14.38 -12.64 29.71
CA ARG A 221 13.40 -13.47 28.95
C ARG A 221 12.30 -12.67 28.26
N VAL A 222 11.92 -11.55 28.77
CA VAL A 222 10.82 -10.72 28.22
C VAL A 222 11.40 -9.42 27.70
N ASP A 223 11.24 -9.19 26.41
CA ASP A 223 11.59 -7.95 25.72
C ASP A 223 10.30 -7.28 25.28
N LEU A 224 10.12 -5.99 25.62
CA LEU A 224 8.95 -5.20 25.30
C LEU A 224 9.39 -3.84 24.76
N THR A 225 8.81 -3.44 23.64
CA THR A 225 8.97 -2.11 23.05
C THR A 225 7.60 -1.48 22.88
N PHE A 226 7.44 -0.27 23.39
CA PHE A 226 6.22 0.52 23.27
C PHE A 226 6.55 1.88 22.65
N ASP A 227 5.78 2.30 21.67
CA ASP A 227 5.87 3.58 20.99
C ASP A 227 4.51 4.26 20.94
N TYR A 228 4.49 5.54 21.23
CA TYR A 228 3.34 6.41 21.00
C TYR A 228 3.76 7.54 20.06
N TYR A 229 3.01 7.74 18.98
CA TYR A 229 3.37 8.71 17.97
C TYR A 229 2.21 9.62 17.56
N ILE A 230 2.57 10.83 17.13
CA ILE A 230 1.69 11.79 16.44
C ILE A 230 2.44 12.29 15.21
N LYS A 231 1.91 11.98 14.02
CA LYS A 231 2.44 12.37 12.71
C LYS A 231 1.49 13.36 12.06
N ASN A 232 1.97 14.59 11.82
CA ASN A 232 1.23 15.62 11.11
C ASN A 232 1.84 15.80 9.73
N THR A 233 1.07 15.45 8.70
CA THR A 233 1.49 15.59 7.31
C THR A 233 0.86 16.84 6.71
N SER A 234 1.68 17.68 6.10
CA SER A 234 1.28 18.89 5.38
C SER A 234 1.70 18.80 3.92
N ASN A 235 1.09 19.60 3.07
CA ASN A 235 1.35 19.63 1.63
C ASN A 235 1.14 18.24 0.98
N LEU A 236 0.04 17.56 1.32
CA LEU A 236 -0.33 16.29 0.71
C LEU A 236 -0.39 16.44 -0.81
N LEU A 237 0.31 15.54 -1.52
CA LEU A 237 0.28 15.49 -2.97
C LEU A 237 -0.93 14.70 -3.44
N THR A 238 -1.83 15.35 -4.14
CA THR A 238 -3.06 14.72 -4.62
C THR A 238 -3.35 15.13 -6.06
N PRO A 239 -3.69 14.21 -6.95
CA PRO A 239 -4.22 14.56 -8.27
C PRO A 239 -5.62 15.15 -8.14
N VAL A 240 -5.81 16.35 -8.63
CA VAL A 240 -7.12 17.02 -8.73
C VAL A 240 -7.71 16.75 -10.10
N THR A 241 -8.92 16.24 -10.17
CA THR A 241 -9.63 16.04 -11.44
C THR A 241 -10.08 17.40 -11.98
N LEU A 242 -9.76 17.68 -13.22
CA LEU A 242 -10.17 18.91 -13.91
C LEU A 242 -11.44 18.68 -14.73
N PRO A 243 -12.26 19.73 -14.94
CA PRO A 243 -13.39 19.64 -15.84
C PRO A 243 -12.91 19.41 -17.29
N PRO A 244 -13.68 18.67 -18.13
CA PRO A 244 -13.29 18.39 -19.52
C PRO A 244 -12.98 19.65 -20.35
N SER A 245 -13.60 20.78 -20.02
CA SER A 245 -13.34 22.09 -20.65
C SER A 245 -11.90 22.61 -20.45
N ALA A 246 -11.19 22.10 -19.45
CA ALA A 246 -9.78 22.44 -19.23
C ALA A 246 -8.83 21.75 -20.24
N GLY A 247 -9.31 20.76 -20.99
CA GLY A 247 -8.52 19.96 -21.93
C GLY A 247 -7.58 18.96 -21.26
N PHE A 248 -7.60 18.83 -19.92
CA PHE A 248 -6.78 17.90 -19.13
C PHE A 248 -7.66 17.15 -18.14
N SER A 249 -7.28 15.90 -17.87
CA SER A 249 -8.03 15.04 -16.95
C SER A 249 -7.71 15.31 -15.47
N SER A 250 -6.48 15.70 -15.19
CA SER A 250 -6.03 15.93 -13.81
C SER A 250 -4.82 16.86 -13.73
N TYR A 251 -4.62 17.40 -12.55
CA TYR A 251 -3.55 18.29 -12.18
C TYR A 251 -3.06 17.93 -10.78
N THR A 252 -1.75 17.82 -10.56
CA THR A 252 -1.21 17.46 -9.23
C THR A 252 -0.92 18.72 -8.42
N GLU A 253 -1.45 18.77 -7.21
CA GLU A 253 -1.29 19.90 -6.31
C GLU A 253 -0.95 19.44 -4.88
N ASN A 254 -0.34 20.34 -4.09
CA ASN A 254 -0.11 20.14 -2.66
C ASN A 254 -1.37 20.56 -1.88
N LEU A 255 -2.13 19.59 -1.40
CA LEU A 255 -3.45 19.81 -0.83
C LEU A 255 -3.55 19.32 0.62
N GLY A 256 -4.03 20.20 1.50
CA GLY A 256 -4.51 19.82 2.81
C GLY A 256 -3.45 19.35 3.82
N LYS A 257 -3.98 18.98 4.98
CA LYS A 257 -3.22 18.45 6.10
C LYS A 257 -3.90 17.20 6.66
N SER A 258 -3.11 16.20 7.04
CA SER A 258 -3.61 15.02 7.74
C SER A 258 -2.82 14.74 9.01
N GLN A 259 -3.45 14.03 9.94
CA GLN A 259 -2.83 13.58 11.18
C GLN A 259 -3.03 12.09 11.35
N ASN A 260 -1.94 11.38 11.64
CA ASN A 260 -1.95 10.02 12.14
C ASN A 260 -1.52 10.04 13.61
N LYS A 261 -2.29 9.36 14.45
CA LYS A 261 -2.04 9.25 15.87
C LYS A 261 -2.25 7.80 16.30
N GLY A 262 -1.26 7.25 17.01
CA GLY A 262 -1.36 5.85 17.37
C GLY A 262 -0.32 5.40 18.37
N PHE A 263 -0.38 4.10 18.67
CA PHE A 263 0.64 3.42 19.45
C PHE A 263 0.98 2.07 18.84
N GLU A 264 2.19 1.63 19.12
CA GLU A 264 2.73 0.32 18.73
C GLU A 264 3.29 -0.37 19.97
N LEU A 265 2.99 -1.65 20.11
CA LEU A 265 3.50 -2.51 21.17
C LEU A 265 4.09 -3.76 20.53
N GLN A 266 5.32 -4.08 20.86
CA GLN A 266 5.99 -5.31 20.47
C GLN A 266 6.46 -6.04 21.72
N ALA A 267 6.19 -7.32 21.80
CA ALA A 267 6.61 -8.18 22.90
C ALA A 267 7.24 -9.46 22.35
N SER A 268 8.34 -9.88 22.97
CA SER A 268 9.00 -11.16 22.71
C SER A 268 9.32 -11.83 24.04
N VAL A 269 8.97 -13.10 24.16
CA VAL A 269 9.13 -13.87 25.39
C VAL A 269 9.89 -15.16 25.10
N ARG A 270 11.07 -15.32 25.64
CA ARG A 270 11.80 -16.58 25.68
C ARG A 270 11.17 -17.49 26.73
N ALA A 271 10.06 -18.13 26.35
CA ALA A 271 9.23 -18.93 27.26
C ALA A 271 9.98 -20.13 27.81
N ILE A 272 10.73 -20.82 26.96
CA ILE A 272 11.57 -21.95 27.34
C ILE A 272 12.96 -21.71 26.76
N ASN A 273 14.00 -21.88 27.59
CA ASN A 273 15.39 -21.85 27.18
C ASN A 273 16.14 -22.90 27.99
N ASN A 274 16.09 -24.15 27.52
CA ASN A 274 16.71 -25.30 28.18
C ASN A 274 17.75 -25.95 27.25
N SER A 275 19.01 -25.61 27.47
CA SER A 275 20.13 -26.13 26.67
C SER A 275 20.36 -27.61 26.88
N ASP A 276 20.08 -28.17 28.08
CA ASP A 276 20.31 -29.59 28.38
C ASP A 276 19.37 -30.49 27.59
N GLN A 277 18.13 -29.99 27.30
CA GLN A 277 17.14 -30.68 26.50
C GLN A 277 17.11 -30.23 25.04
N ASP A 278 17.99 -29.31 24.64
CA ASP A 278 17.98 -28.66 23.33
C ASP A 278 16.59 -28.16 22.98
N LEU A 279 15.95 -27.48 23.95
CA LEU A 279 14.57 -27.01 23.84
C LEU A 279 14.50 -25.48 24.02
N HIS A 280 14.15 -24.79 22.96
CA HIS A 280 14.02 -23.34 22.95
C HIS A 280 12.65 -22.97 22.37
N LEU A 281 11.89 -22.17 23.12
CA LEU A 281 10.60 -21.64 22.69
C LEU A 281 10.59 -20.12 22.86
N ASN A 282 10.48 -19.41 21.77
CA ASN A 282 10.27 -17.97 21.75
C ASN A 282 8.87 -17.66 21.20
N VAL A 283 8.10 -16.85 21.92
CA VAL A 283 6.77 -16.36 21.50
C VAL A 283 6.88 -14.87 21.30
N PHE A 284 6.33 -14.35 20.22
CA PHE A 284 6.31 -12.94 19.91
C PHE A 284 4.89 -12.46 19.55
N ALA A 285 4.61 -11.20 19.85
CA ALA A 285 3.37 -10.54 19.49
C ALA A 285 3.60 -9.05 19.24
N SER A 286 2.86 -8.48 18.31
CA SER A 286 2.78 -7.05 18.07
C SER A 286 1.34 -6.57 18.04
N LEU A 287 1.11 -5.34 18.45
CA LEU A 287 -0.18 -4.66 18.40
C LEU A 287 0.05 -3.22 17.95
N MET A 288 -0.66 -2.79 16.93
CA MET A 288 -0.68 -1.42 16.44
C MET A 288 -2.11 -0.89 16.45
N HIS A 289 -2.26 0.33 16.92
CA HIS A 289 -3.47 1.14 16.78
C HIS A 289 -3.12 2.45 16.08
N ASN A 290 -3.84 2.80 15.03
CA ASN A 290 -3.68 4.06 14.32
C ASN A 290 -5.05 4.70 14.05
N THR A 291 -5.11 6.01 14.20
CA THR A 291 -6.25 6.83 13.79
C THR A 291 -5.76 7.86 12.78
N ASN A 292 -6.36 7.88 11.60
CA ASN A 292 -6.09 8.87 10.58
C ASN A 292 -7.21 9.91 10.54
N LYS A 293 -6.87 11.20 10.44
CA LYS A 293 -7.83 12.29 10.29
C LYS A 293 -7.31 13.37 9.35
N ILE A 294 -8.15 13.79 8.44
CA ILE A 294 -7.95 15.00 7.64
C ILE A 294 -8.18 16.20 8.56
N LYS A 295 -7.21 17.10 8.63
CA LYS A 295 -7.28 18.32 9.47
C LYS A 295 -7.72 19.54 8.70
N GLU A 296 -7.36 19.60 7.43
CA GLU A 296 -7.61 20.75 6.58
C GLU A 296 -7.69 20.28 5.12
N ILE A 297 -8.68 20.73 4.40
CA ILE A 297 -8.78 20.60 2.96
C ILE A 297 -8.73 22.01 2.32
N ASN A 298 -8.16 22.11 1.14
CA ASN A 298 -8.18 23.35 0.38
C ASN A 298 -9.40 23.40 -0.56
N GLU A 299 -9.61 24.55 -1.21
CA GLU A 299 -10.70 24.78 -2.15
C GLU A 299 -10.70 23.79 -3.33
N ALA A 300 -9.53 23.37 -3.81
CA ALA A 300 -9.43 22.43 -4.92
C ALA A 300 -9.94 21.02 -4.54
N LEU A 301 -9.63 20.54 -3.33
CA LEU A 301 -10.21 19.28 -2.81
C LEU A 301 -11.72 19.39 -2.56
N SER A 302 -12.19 20.54 -2.07
CA SER A 302 -13.62 20.81 -1.93
C SER A 302 -14.32 20.77 -3.30
N SER A 303 -13.79 21.48 -4.28
CA SER A 303 -14.32 21.48 -5.66
C SER A 303 -14.27 20.08 -6.32
N MET A 304 -13.28 19.25 -5.99
CA MET A 304 -13.25 17.87 -6.43
C MET A 304 -14.39 17.03 -5.82
N ASN A 305 -14.73 17.24 -4.55
CA ASN A 305 -15.90 16.61 -3.95
C ASN A 305 -17.18 17.08 -4.66
N ASP A 306 -17.34 18.39 -4.89
CA ASP A 306 -18.52 18.99 -5.55
C ASP A 306 -18.67 18.50 -7.00
N SER A 307 -17.56 18.32 -7.73
CA SER A 307 -17.60 17.76 -9.10
C SER A 307 -18.10 16.32 -9.13
N LYS A 308 -17.81 15.53 -8.10
CA LYS A 308 -18.33 14.17 -7.95
C LYS A 308 -19.82 14.15 -7.59
N ASP A 309 -20.31 15.19 -6.91
CA ASP A 309 -21.73 15.37 -6.61
C ASP A 309 -22.53 15.82 -7.83
N SER A 310 -21.90 16.60 -8.73
CA SER A 310 -22.56 17.05 -9.97
C SER A 310 -22.78 15.93 -11.00
N ASP A 311 -22.17 14.76 -10.81
CA ASP A 311 -22.42 13.55 -11.63
C ASP A 311 -23.78 12.91 -11.27
N LYS A 312 -24.82 13.77 -11.19
CA LYS A 312 -26.21 13.47 -10.81
C LYS A 312 -26.91 12.59 -11.85
N GLY A 313 -26.41 11.41 -12.08
CA GLY A 313 -27.17 10.38 -12.82
C GLY A 313 -27.54 10.66 -14.26
N LEU A 314 -27.22 11.84 -14.80
CA LEU A 314 -27.58 12.26 -16.15
C LEU A 314 -26.58 11.78 -17.21
N ASN A 315 -25.36 11.42 -16.84
CA ASN A 315 -24.33 10.87 -17.72
C ASN A 315 -24.08 9.40 -17.41
N TYR A 316 -25.13 8.60 -17.48
CA TYR A 316 -25.00 7.16 -17.51
C TYR A 316 -24.40 6.76 -18.87
N ASP A 317 -23.10 6.71 -18.93
CA ASP A 317 -22.39 6.07 -20.05
C ASP A 317 -22.40 4.56 -19.80
N GLN A 318 -23.15 3.85 -20.64
CA GLN A 318 -23.21 2.38 -20.62
C GLN A 318 -21.82 1.72 -20.77
N ASN A 319 -20.85 2.46 -21.31
CA ASN A 319 -19.48 1.99 -21.52
C ASN A 319 -18.59 2.12 -20.28
N THR A 320 -19.01 2.81 -19.22
CA THR A 320 -18.23 3.04 -17.98
C THR A 320 -18.85 2.41 -16.74
N LYS A 321 -19.43 1.21 -16.87
CA LYS A 321 -20.10 0.45 -15.81
C LYS A 321 -19.30 0.39 -14.49
N GLU A 322 -17.99 0.32 -14.55
CA GLU A 322 -17.13 0.23 -13.37
C GLU A 322 -17.07 1.49 -12.50
N LYS A 323 -17.29 2.67 -13.06
CA LYS A 323 -17.13 3.94 -12.34
C LYS A 323 -18.31 4.30 -11.45
N THR A 324 -19.47 3.72 -11.67
CA THR A 324 -20.73 4.10 -10.99
C THR A 324 -21.08 3.22 -9.81
N THR A 325 -20.47 2.03 -9.68
CA THR A 325 -20.79 1.03 -8.64
C THR A 325 -19.83 1.05 -7.47
N LYS A 326 -18.64 1.65 -7.62
CA LYS A 326 -17.61 1.76 -6.58
C LYS A 326 -17.73 3.05 -5.79
N PRO A 327 -17.53 3.03 -4.47
CA PRO A 327 -17.42 4.26 -3.69
C PRO A 327 -16.29 5.15 -4.24
N SER A 328 -16.59 6.41 -4.44
CA SER A 328 -15.56 7.40 -4.80
C SER A 328 -14.84 7.89 -3.55
N VAL A 329 -13.54 8.14 -3.68
CA VAL A 329 -12.77 8.78 -2.60
C VAL A 329 -13.25 10.23 -2.46
N ARG A 330 -13.63 10.62 -1.25
CA ARG A 330 -13.99 12.00 -0.86
C ARG A 330 -13.19 12.42 0.34
N TYR A 331 -12.87 13.67 0.42
CA TYR A 331 -12.08 14.22 1.51
C TYR A 331 -12.91 15.23 2.29
N ALA A 332 -13.08 14.98 3.59
CA ALA A 332 -13.77 15.91 4.49
C ALA A 332 -12.97 16.07 5.78
N GLU A 333 -12.97 17.28 6.32
CA GLU A 333 -12.30 17.57 7.59
C GLU A 333 -12.88 16.72 8.72
N GLY A 334 -11.99 16.21 9.57
CA GLY A 334 -12.34 15.33 10.67
C GLY A 334 -12.53 13.86 10.29
N GLN A 335 -12.65 13.53 9.01
CA GLN A 335 -12.80 12.16 8.51
C GLN A 335 -11.45 11.51 8.20
N SER A 336 -11.46 10.19 8.07
CA SER A 336 -10.31 9.41 7.61
C SER A 336 -10.10 9.57 6.11
N MET A 337 -8.84 9.46 5.65
CA MET A 337 -8.52 9.38 4.22
C MET A 337 -9.01 8.09 3.56
N SER A 338 -9.30 7.05 4.35
CA SER A 338 -9.84 5.76 3.93
C SER A 338 -11.33 5.59 4.28
N ALA A 339 -12.04 6.70 4.54
CA ALA A 339 -13.48 6.69 4.80
C ALA A 339 -14.26 6.19 3.59
N ILE A 340 -15.19 5.27 3.82
CA ILE A 340 -16.09 4.72 2.80
C ILE A 340 -17.33 5.59 2.72
N TRP A 341 -17.48 6.27 1.60
CA TRP A 341 -18.63 7.14 1.33
C TRP A 341 -19.69 6.39 0.53
N ALA A 342 -20.92 6.36 1.04
CA ALA A 342 -22.05 5.70 0.40
C ALA A 342 -23.37 6.33 0.85
N VAL A 343 -24.44 6.10 0.11
CA VAL A 343 -25.79 6.50 0.52
C VAL A 343 -26.29 5.49 1.55
N ARG A 344 -26.90 5.99 2.64
CA ARG A 344 -27.44 5.12 3.68
C ARG A 344 -28.63 4.32 3.16
N SER A 345 -28.52 3.01 3.21
CA SER A 345 -29.58 2.07 2.83
C SER A 345 -30.26 1.49 4.06
N LEU A 346 -31.57 1.36 4.02
CA LEU A 346 -32.39 0.65 4.99
C LEU A 346 -32.69 -0.79 4.53
N GLY A 347 -32.10 -1.22 3.42
CA GLY A 347 -32.29 -2.54 2.83
C GLY A 347 -33.31 -2.55 1.71
N ILE A 348 -33.78 -3.74 1.35
CA ILE A 348 -34.76 -3.95 0.30
C ILE A 348 -36.17 -3.90 0.89
N ASP A 349 -37.01 -3.01 0.35
CA ASP A 349 -38.41 -2.92 0.75
C ASP A 349 -39.15 -4.22 0.37
N PRO A 350 -39.70 -4.94 1.36
CA PRO A 350 -40.44 -6.17 1.09
C PRO A 350 -41.66 -6.01 0.16
N GLY A 351 -42.27 -4.81 0.13
CA GLY A 351 -43.45 -4.55 -0.67
C GLY A 351 -43.13 -4.40 -2.16
N THR A 352 -42.06 -3.70 -2.47
CA THR A 352 -41.73 -3.28 -3.84
C THR A 352 -40.52 -3.96 -4.45
N GLY A 353 -39.64 -4.53 -3.61
CA GLY A 353 -38.35 -5.11 -4.03
C GLY A 353 -37.30 -4.07 -4.43
N ASN A 354 -37.57 -2.78 -4.23
CA ASN A 354 -36.62 -1.72 -4.46
C ASN A 354 -35.77 -1.49 -3.21
N GLU A 355 -34.58 -0.93 -3.39
CA GLU A 355 -33.76 -0.47 -2.27
C GLU A 355 -34.32 0.85 -1.72
N LEU A 356 -34.43 0.92 -0.38
CA LEU A 356 -34.92 2.09 0.34
C LEU A 356 -33.74 2.83 0.95
N PHE A 357 -33.59 4.10 0.60
CA PHE A 357 -32.53 4.98 1.06
C PHE A 357 -33.02 5.96 2.12
N LEU A 358 -32.09 6.41 2.94
CA LEU A 358 -32.27 7.48 3.89
C LEU A 358 -31.40 8.67 3.45
N THR A 359 -32.06 9.80 3.16
CA THR A 359 -31.38 11.05 2.78
C THR A 359 -30.59 11.63 3.97
N LYS A 360 -29.70 12.58 3.72
CA LYS A 360 -29.02 13.35 4.79
C LYS A 360 -30.00 14.02 5.76
N ASP A 361 -31.12 14.48 5.25
CA ASP A 361 -32.17 15.18 6.01
C ASP A 361 -33.11 14.22 6.74
N GLY A 362 -32.91 12.91 6.61
CA GLY A 362 -33.70 11.88 7.30
C GLY A 362 -34.99 11.48 6.60
N TYR A 363 -35.19 11.82 5.33
CA TYR A 363 -36.33 11.39 4.53
C TYR A 363 -36.08 10.04 3.86
N LEU A 364 -37.14 9.27 3.66
CA LEU A 364 -37.11 8.01 2.93
C LEU A 364 -37.29 8.25 1.43
N THR A 365 -36.48 7.59 0.62
CA THR A 365 -36.56 7.67 -0.85
C THR A 365 -36.13 6.35 -1.49
N TYR A 366 -36.68 6.08 -2.70
CA TYR A 366 -36.21 4.99 -3.56
C TYR A 366 -35.18 5.48 -4.60
N THR A 367 -34.94 6.78 -4.65
CA THR A 367 -34.01 7.38 -5.60
C THR A 367 -32.65 7.57 -4.92
N TRP A 368 -31.61 7.01 -5.51
CA TRP A 368 -30.24 7.22 -5.07
C TRP A 368 -29.78 8.62 -5.51
N ASP A 369 -29.21 9.39 -4.61
CA ASP A 369 -28.62 10.69 -4.90
C ASP A 369 -27.19 10.76 -4.33
N SER A 370 -26.25 11.30 -5.13
CA SER A 370 -24.85 11.47 -4.70
C SER A 370 -24.70 12.45 -3.54
N ASP A 371 -25.61 13.42 -3.44
CA ASP A 371 -25.62 14.43 -2.39
C ASP A 371 -25.93 13.83 -1.00
N ASP A 372 -26.60 12.66 -0.96
CA ASP A 372 -26.96 11.93 0.25
C ASP A 372 -25.84 10.99 0.76
N GLN A 373 -24.68 10.99 0.12
CA GLN A 373 -23.57 10.16 0.59
C GLN A 373 -23.02 10.65 1.92
N ILE A 374 -22.83 9.73 2.85
CA ILE A 374 -22.23 9.93 4.18
C ILE A 374 -21.12 8.92 4.39
N VAL A 375 -20.31 9.13 5.43
CA VAL A 375 -19.33 8.12 5.87
C VAL A 375 -20.08 6.94 6.48
N CYS A 376 -20.01 5.80 5.83
CA CYS A 376 -20.64 4.55 6.25
C CYS A 376 -19.66 3.56 6.87
N GLY A 377 -18.34 3.83 6.76
CA GLY A 377 -17.30 2.98 7.33
C GLY A 377 -15.91 3.57 7.12
N ASP A 378 -14.91 2.86 7.63
CA ASP A 378 -13.50 3.18 7.44
C ASP A 378 -12.73 1.88 7.13
N GLU A 379 -11.96 1.88 6.04
CA GLU A 379 -11.12 0.73 5.69
C GLU A 379 -9.94 0.53 6.65
N LEU A 380 -9.56 1.59 7.39
CA LEU A 380 -8.50 1.53 8.38
C LEU A 380 -8.93 0.67 9.57
N PRO A 381 -8.26 -0.47 9.84
CA PRO A 381 -8.58 -1.29 11.00
C PRO A 381 -8.20 -0.57 12.30
N LYS A 382 -8.99 -0.77 13.36
CA LYS A 382 -8.70 -0.20 14.67
C LYS A 382 -7.44 -0.80 15.29
N TYR A 383 -7.25 -2.12 15.09
CA TYR A 383 -6.08 -2.83 15.59
C TYR A 383 -5.52 -3.75 14.52
N THR A 384 -4.19 -3.76 14.38
CA THR A 384 -3.46 -4.72 13.54
C THR A 384 -2.26 -5.23 14.30
N GLY A 385 -1.78 -6.40 13.92
CA GLY A 385 -0.56 -6.93 14.49
C GLY A 385 -0.23 -8.31 13.98
N THR A 386 0.85 -8.81 14.52
CA THR A 386 1.33 -10.16 14.26
C THR A 386 1.60 -10.88 15.57
N PHE A 387 1.44 -12.19 15.59
CA PHE A 387 1.92 -13.03 16.67
C PHE A 387 2.38 -14.38 16.11
N GLY A 388 3.19 -15.06 16.88
CA GLY A 388 3.71 -16.36 16.47
C GLY A 388 4.64 -16.95 17.50
N PHE A 389 5.23 -18.08 17.14
CA PHE A 389 6.26 -18.72 17.95
C PHE A 389 7.34 -19.37 17.10
N ASN A 390 8.51 -19.47 17.67
CA ASN A 390 9.65 -20.23 17.15
C ASN A 390 10.00 -21.29 18.20
N LEU A 391 9.91 -22.55 17.81
CA LEU A 391 10.23 -23.71 18.63
C LEU A 391 11.38 -24.47 17.98
N ASP A 392 12.44 -24.67 18.75
CA ASP A 392 13.54 -25.57 18.40
C ASP A 392 13.65 -26.66 19.46
N TRP A 393 13.62 -27.92 19.04
CA TRP A 393 13.69 -29.07 19.93
C TRP A 393 14.42 -30.25 19.28
N LYS A 394 15.61 -30.56 19.77
CA LYS A 394 16.39 -31.72 19.33
C LYS A 394 16.55 -31.85 17.80
N GLY A 395 16.77 -30.75 17.13
CA GLY A 395 16.88 -30.66 15.67
C GLY A 395 15.56 -30.42 14.95
N PHE A 396 14.41 -30.55 15.62
CA PHE A 396 13.12 -30.16 15.08
C PHE A 396 12.89 -28.66 15.26
N SER A 397 12.51 -27.97 14.21
CA SER A 397 12.22 -26.54 14.25
C SER A 397 10.82 -26.26 13.70
N VAL A 398 10.04 -25.44 14.41
CA VAL A 398 8.72 -24.95 13.95
C VAL A 398 8.70 -23.45 14.11
N ASN A 399 8.46 -22.74 13.01
CA ASN A 399 8.28 -21.29 13.03
C ASN A 399 6.90 -20.98 12.44
N THR A 400 6.15 -20.15 13.15
CA THR A 400 4.80 -19.75 12.75
C THR A 400 4.65 -18.24 12.81
N SER A 401 3.87 -17.68 11.90
CA SER A 401 3.48 -16.29 11.96
C SER A 401 2.00 -16.14 11.62
N PHE A 402 1.30 -15.39 12.44
CA PHE A 402 -0.09 -15.02 12.26
C PHE A 402 -0.18 -13.51 12.11
N TYR A 403 -1.02 -13.05 11.19
CA TYR A 403 -1.40 -11.65 11.05
C TYR A 403 -2.86 -11.51 11.43
N TYR A 404 -3.19 -10.44 12.13
CA TYR A 404 -4.57 -10.10 12.43
C TYR A 404 -4.85 -8.62 12.16
N ARG A 405 -6.09 -8.34 11.75
CA ARG A 405 -6.68 -7.00 11.70
C ARG A 405 -8.09 -7.04 12.24
N LEU A 406 -8.45 -6.05 13.04
CA LEU A 406 -9.71 -6.01 13.77
C LEU A 406 -10.36 -4.63 13.65
N GLY A 407 -11.67 -4.61 13.43
CA GLY A 407 -12.50 -3.42 13.55
C GLY A 407 -12.39 -2.41 12.40
N GLY A 408 -11.97 -2.84 11.20
CA GLY A 408 -12.12 -2.09 9.95
C GLY A 408 -13.44 -2.44 9.24
N GLN A 409 -13.77 -1.69 8.22
CA GLN A 409 -14.85 -2.01 7.29
C GLN A 409 -14.29 -2.19 5.86
N MET A 410 -15.09 -2.78 5.00
CA MET A 410 -14.82 -2.81 3.57
C MET A 410 -16.09 -2.68 2.76
N TYR A 411 -15.99 -2.07 1.61
CA TYR A 411 -17.05 -2.12 0.62
C TYR A 411 -16.88 -3.39 -0.22
N ASN A 412 -17.85 -4.31 -0.17
CA ASN A 412 -17.77 -5.58 -0.88
C ASN A 412 -18.16 -5.41 -2.35
N GLN A 413 -17.24 -4.82 -3.14
CA GLN A 413 -17.45 -4.57 -4.57
C GLN A 413 -17.74 -5.85 -5.36
N THR A 414 -17.07 -6.96 -5.01
CA THR A 414 -17.29 -8.24 -5.71
C THR A 414 -18.72 -8.75 -5.51
N LEU A 415 -19.29 -8.55 -4.31
CA LEU A 415 -20.69 -8.89 -4.05
C LEU A 415 -21.64 -8.03 -4.89
N VAL A 416 -21.32 -6.74 -5.05
CA VAL A 416 -22.09 -5.84 -5.93
C VAL A 416 -22.02 -6.31 -7.38
N ASP A 417 -20.83 -6.59 -7.90
CA ASP A 417 -20.62 -6.89 -9.32
C ASP A 417 -21.08 -8.29 -9.71
N LYS A 418 -20.88 -9.28 -8.84
CA LYS A 418 -21.13 -10.69 -9.17
C LYS A 418 -22.49 -11.22 -8.69
N VAL A 419 -23.12 -10.55 -7.72
CA VAL A 419 -24.40 -10.99 -7.17
C VAL A 419 -25.50 -9.95 -7.43
N GLU A 420 -25.29 -8.69 -7.01
CA GLU A 420 -26.31 -7.65 -7.14
C GLU A 420 -26.53 -7.24 -8.60
N ASN A 421 -25.46 -6.90 -9.31
CA ASN A 421 -25.45 -6.42 -10.70
C ASN A 421 -25.01 -7.52 -11.68
N CYS A 422 -25.32 -8.78 -11.40
CA CYS A 422 -24.86 -9.92 -12.20
C CYS A 422 -25.34 -9.83 -13.66
N ASP A 423 -24.51 -10.28 -14.58
CA ASP A 423 -24.90 -10.50 -15.97
C ASP A 423 -25.47 -11.91 -16.14
N MET A 424 -26.75 -11.98 -16.45
CA MET A 424 -27.49 -13.25 -16.61
C MET A 424 -27.12 -14.05 -17.87
N ASN A 425 -26.30 -13.47 -18.75
CA ASN A 425 -25.79 -14.20 -19.93
C ASN A 425 -24.64 -15.16 -19.59
N TYR A 426 -24.10 -15.06 -18.36
CA TYR A 426 -23.01 -15.91 -17.88
C TYR A 426 -23.46 -16.75 -16.68
N ASN A 427 -22.59 -17.66 -16.23
CA ASN A 427 -22.80 -18.38 -15.00
C ASN A 427 -22.79 -17.42 -13.81
N VAL A 428 -23.85 -17.47 -13.00
CA VAL A 428 -24.06 -16.57 -11.87
C VAL A 428 -23.96 -17.30 -10.54
N ASP A 429 -23.64 -16.55 -9.48
CA ASP A 429 -23.64 -17.07 -8.10
C ASP A 429 -25.06 -17.51 -7.69
N HIS A 430 -25.16 -18.60 -6.95
CA HIS A 430 -26.44 -19.14 -6.47
C HIS A 430 -27.25 -18.12 -5.66
N ARG A 431 -26.58 -17.17 -4.96
CA ARG A 431 -27.23 -16.08 -4.19
C ARG A 431 -28.04 -15.12 -5.07
N VAL A 432 -27.75 -15.05 -6.36
CA VAL A 432 -28.54 -14.26 -7.33
C VAL A 432 -29.99 -14.70 -7.31
N TYR A 433 -30.27 -15.97 -7.06
CA TYR A 433 -31.62 -16.53 -6.99
C TYR A 433 -32.14 -16.61 -5.56
N THR A 434 -31.34 -17.10 -4.62
CA THR A 434 -31.81 -17.42 -3.26
C THR A 434 -31.97 -16.20 -2.37
N GLY A 435 -31.14 -15.16 -2.57
CA GLY A 435 -31.17 -13.92 -1.78
C GLY A 435 -31.96 -12.78 -2.42
N ARG A 436 -32.48 -12.98 -3.63
CA ARG A 436 -33.13 -11.91 -4.41
C ARG A 436 -34.62 -11.83 -4.16
N TRP A 437 -35.16 -10.61 -4.14
CA TRP A 437 -36.57 -10.37 -4.03
C TRP A 437 -37.32 -10.82 -5.31
N THR A 438 -38.39 -11.60 -5.13
CA THR A 438 -39.21 -12.15 -6.21
C THR A 438 -40.70 -11.90 -6.00
N THR A 439 -41.17 -11.82 -4.76
CA THR A 439 -42.59 -11.69 -4.44
C THR A 439 -42.83 -10.67 -3.32
N PRO A 440 -43.96 -9.90 -3.39
CA PRO A 440 -44.34 -8.96 -2.34
C PRO A 440 -44.42 -9.64 -0.95
N GLY A 441 -43.87 -8.96 0.06
CA GLY A 441 -43.77 -9.46 1.42
C GLY A 441 -42.49 -10.25 1.73
N GLN A 442 -41.68 -10.57 0.73
CA GLN A 442 -40.41 -11.27 0.91
C GLN A 442 -39.34 -10.35 1.49
N LYS A 443 -38.70 -10.76 2.58
CA LYS A 443 -37.44 -10.16 3.05
C LYS A 443 -36.29 -10.70 2.20
N ALA A 444 -35.59 -9.79 1.50
CA ALA A 444 -34.51 -10.15 0.59
C ALA A 444 -33.24 -9.35 0.86
N GLU A 445 -32.09 -9.95 0.56
CA GLU A 445 -30.78 -9.30 0.65
C GLU A 445 -30.49 -8.46 -0.60
N PHE A 446 -30.99 -8.89 -1.77
CA PHE A 446 -30.76 -8.26 -3.07
C PHE A 446 -32.07 -7.76 -3.69
N LYS A 447 -32.00 -6.61 -4.35
CA LYS A 447 -33.17 -5.99 -4.99
C LYS A 447 -33.76 -6.85 -6.10
N LYS A 448 -35.00 -6.56 -6.50
CA LYS A 448 -35.65 -7.23 -7.64
C LYS A 448 -34.81 -7.11 -8.91
N MET A 449 -34.91 -8.11 -9.81
CA MET A 449 -34.37 -8.01 -11.17
C MET A 449 -35.14 -6.91 -11.92
N THR A 450 -34.44 -5.82 -12.22
CA THR A 450 -34.94 -4.74 -13.06
C THR A 450 -34.22 -4.74 -14.40
N ASP A 451 -34.46 -3.76 -15.24
CA ASP A 451 -33.76 -3.55 -16.50
C ASP A 451 -32.26 -3.82 -16.34
N PRO A 452 -31.66 -4.65 -17.21
CA PRO A 452 -30.24 -5.00 -17.16
C PRO A 452 -29.31 -3.77 -17.23
N ASN A 453 -29.82 -2.62 -17.62
CA ASN A 453 -29.09 -1.35 -17.62
C ASN A 453 -29.09 -0.61 -16.27
N TYR A 454 -29.82 -1.09 -15.26
CA TYR A 454 -29.87 -0.44 -13.95
C TYR A 454 -28.87 -1.06 -12.98
N PHE A 455 -27.81 -0.34 -12.64
CA PHE A 455 -26.79 -0.77 -11.69
C PHE A 455 -27.02 -0.16 -10.31
N THR A 456 -26.74 -0.97 -9.27
CA THR A 456 -26.72 -0.51 -7.89
C THR A 456 -25.47 0.37 -7.68
N ARG A 457 -25.71 1.60 -7.24
CA ARG A 457 -24.69 2.58 -6.91
C ARG A 457 -24.18 2.37 -5.47
N PRO A 458 -23.13 3.06 -5.01
CA PRO A 458 -22.59 2.89 -3.69
C PRO A 458 -23.63 3.09 -2.58
N THR A 459 -23.90 2.05 -1.81
CA THR A 459 -24.85 2.05 -0.69
C THR A 459 -24.23 1.37 0.52
N SER A 460 -24.67 1.77 1.73
CA SER A 460 -24.16 1.21 2.99
C SER A 460 -24.45 -0.28 3.15
N ARG A 461 -25.36 -0.85 2.35
CA ARG A 461 -25.72 -2.28 2.38
C ARG A 461 -24.53 -3.20 2.07
N PHE A 462 -23.55 -2.70 1.30
CA PHE A 462 -22.35 -3.46 0.94
C PHE A 462 -21.11 -3.08 1.77
N VAL A 463 -21.28 -2.20 2.75
CA VAL A 463 -20.24 -1.91 3.75
C VAL A 463 -20.31 -2.97 4.84
N GLN A 464 -19.27 -3.76 4.98
CA GLN A 464 -19.21 -4.90 5.90
C GLN A 464 -18.08 -4.73 6.90
N ASP A 465 -18.31 -5.14 8.15
CA ASP A 465 -17.28 -5.14 9.19
C ASP A 465 -16.23 -6.20 8.89
N LEU A 466 -14.98 -5.78 8.80
CA LEU A 466 -13.86 -6.62 8.42
C LEU A 466 -12.92 -6.86 9.59
N SER A 467 -12.92 -8.09 10.07
CA SER A 467 -11.92 -8.58 11.02
C SER A 467 -11.35 -9.89 10.47
N GLU A 468 -10.04 -10.04 10.53
CA GLU A 468 -9.35 -11.17 9.93
C GLU A 468 -8.24 -11.71 10.82
N LEU A 469 -8.06 -13.01 10.75
CA LEU A 469 -6.92 -13.74 11.27
C LEU A 469 -6.35 -14.62 10.15
N GLN A 470 -5.10 -14.43 9.82
CA GLN A 470 -4.42 -15.19 8.76
C GLN A 470 -3.15 -15.84 9.33
N MET A 471 -2.96 -17.12 9.09
CA MET A 471 -1.66 -17.76 9.30
C MET A 471 -0.82 -17.50 8.05
N THR A 472 0.09 -16.55 8.15
CA THR A 472 0.87 -16.05 7.01
C THR A 472 2.00 -16.97 6.62
N SER A 473 2.60 -17.66 7.61
CA SER A 473 3.68 -18.61 7.34
C SER A 473 3.71 -19.75 8.35
N LEU A 474 4.06 -20.92 7.83
CA LEU A 474 4.38 -22.13 8.59
C LEU A 474 5.67 -22.71 8.01
N ASN A 475 6.69 -22.82 8.84
CA ASN A 475 7.93 -23.48 8.50
C ASN A 475 8.18 -24.61 9.51
N ILE A 476 8.34 -25.82 9.02
CA ILE A 476 8.66 -27.01 9.83
C ILE A 476 9.96 -27.59 9.26
N GLY A 477 10.99 -27.68 10.08
CA GLY A 477 12.27 -28.21 9.69
C GLY A 477 12.76 -29.32 10.61
N TYR A 478 13.58 -30.20 10.06
CA TYR A 478 14.34 -31.16 10.85
C TYR A 478 15.79 -31.18 10.42
N ASP A 479 16.68 -30.95 11.37
CA ASP A 479 18.13 -31.03 11.21
C ASP A 479 18.63 -32.40 11.71
N PHE A 480 19.15 -33.20 10.79
CA PHE A 480 19.59 -34.57 11.04
C PHE A 480 20.96 -34.64 11.72
N ARG A 481 21.55 -33.49 12.12
CA ARG A 481 22.89 -33.40 12.74
C ARG A 481 23.11 -34.41 13.86
N ASN A 482 22.10 -34.66 14.69
CA ASN A 482 22.17 -35.58 15.82
C ASN A 482 21.86 -37.05 15.46
N CYS A 483 21.59 -37.35 14.21
CA CYS A 483 21.26 -38.71 13.77
C CYS A 483 22.54 -39.56 13.58
N LYS A 484 22.51 -40.80 14.03
CA LYS A 484 23.68 -41.71 13.98
C LYS A 484 24.25 -41.91 12.56
N PHE A 485 23.41 -41.85 11.52
CA PHE A 485 23.88 -42.02 10.14
C PHE A 485 24.73 -40.84 9.65
N MET A 486 24.55 -39.64 10.23
CA MET A 486 25.35 -38.45 9.90
C MET A 486 26.77 -38.52 10.41
N GLN A 487 27.02 -39.29 11.50
CA GLN A 487 28.35 -39.36 12.15
C GLN A 487 29.39 -40.11 11.32
N LYS A 488 28.99 -40.82 10.27
CA LYS A 488 29.87 -41.66 9.43
C LYS A 488 29.89 -41.27 7.96
N GLY A 489 29.20 -40.17 7.58
CA GLY A 489 29.02 -39.77 6.20
C GLY A 489 29.93 -38.62 5.76
N ILE A 490 29.97 -38.37 4.46
CA ILE A 490 30.62 -37.23 3.83
C ILE A 490 29.85 -35.93 4.06
N ILE A 491 28.56 -36.07 4.43
CA ILE A 491 27.66 -34.92 4.66
C ILE A 491 27.81 -34.48 6.11
N GLU A 492 28.25 -33.23 6.32
CA GLU A 492 28.39 -32.63 7.64
C GLU A 492 27.07 -32.23 8.27
N ARG A 493 26.15 -31.77 7.43
CA ARG A 493 24.80 -31.32 7.85
C ARG A 493 23.76 -31.64 6.79
N LEU A 494 22.65 -32.22 7.22
CA LEU A 494 21.46 -32.43 6.40
C LEU A 494 20.25 -31.82 7.10
N LYS A 495 19.51 -30.94 6.42
CA LYS A 495 18.29 -30.33 6.92
C LYS A 495 17.18 -30.47 5.88
N LEU A 496 16.03 -30.97 6.29
CA LEU A 496 14.79 -30.98 5.52
C LEU A 496 13.86 -29.93 6.09
N SER A 497 13.30 -29.08 5.23
CA SER A 497 12.36 -28.04 5.63
C SER A 497 11.12 -28.06 4.73
N PHE A 498 9.98 -27.87 5.34
CA PHE A 498 8.68 -27.66 4.71
C PHE A 498 8.25 -26.21 4.94
N TYR A 499 7.85 -25.51 3.87
CA TYR A 499 7.38 -24.15 3.92
C TYR A 499 5.99 -24.07 3.31
N MET A 500 5.11 -23.35 3.98
CA MET A 500 3.78 -23.04 3.47
C MET A 500 3.45 -21.60 3.85
N ASN A 501 3.06 -20.80 2.85
CA ASN A 501 2.54 -19.45 3.04
C ASN A 501 1.02 -19.48 2.90
N ASP A 502 0.34 -18.48 3.49
CA ASP A 502 -1.11 -18.33 3.42
C ASP A 502 -1.87 -19.62 3.80
N VAL A 503 -1.49 -20.21 4.93
CA VAL A 503 -1.97 -21.54 5.36
C VAL A 503 -3.48 -21.56 5.51
N PHE A 504 -4.02 -20.54 6.20
CA PHE A 504 -5.46 -20.30 6.30
C PHE A 504 -5.77 -18.83 6.58
N ARG A 505 -6.99 -18.44 6.28
CA ARG A 505 -7.54 -17.11 6.57
C ARG A 505 -8.96 -17.29 7.13
N LEU A 506 -9.19 -16.71 8.30
CA LEU A 506 -10.50 -16.55 8.92
C LEU A 506 -10.89 -15.09 8.78
N SER A 507 -12.09 -14.81 8.27
CA SER A 507 -12.55 -13.45 8.03
C SER A 507 -14.04 -13.36 8.32
N THR A 508 -14.47 -12.23 8.88
CA THR A 508 -15.89 -11.91 9.06
C THR A 508 -16.58 -11.64 7.73
N VAL A 509 -15.82 -11.21 6.72
CA VAL A 509 -16.32 -11.01 5.37
C VAL A 509 -15.90 -12.18 4.49
N LYS A 510 -16.86 -12.80 3.81
CA LYS A 510 -16.56 -13.82 2.81
C LYS A 510 -15.80 -13.19 1.65
N THR A 511 -14.60 -13.69 1.37
CA THR A 511 -13.82 -13.23 0.22
C THR A 511 -14.45 -13.79 -1.06
N GLU A 512 -14.98 -12.90 -1.86
CA GLU A 512 -15.57 -13.21 -3.16
C GLU A 512 -14.46 -13.28 -4.21
N ARG A 513 -14.10 -14.48 -4.64
CA ARG A 513 -12.95 -14.67 -5.54
C ARG A 513 -13.31 -14.71 -7.02
N GLY A 514 -14.57 -14.93 -7.33
CA GLY A 514 -15.00 -15.17 -8.70
C GLY A 514 -14.47 -16.49 -9.28
N THR A 515 -14.82 -16.77 -10.52
CA THR A 515 -14.39 -17.96 -11.26
C THR A 515 -13.05 -17.77 -11.96
N ASP A 516 -12.60 -16.53 -12.13
CA ASP A 516 -11.45 -16.15 -12.97
C ASP A 516 -10.11 -16.51 -12.32
N TYR A 517 -10.04 -16.49 -10.98
CA TYR A 517 -8.83 -16.82 -10.22
C TYR A 517 -9.12 -17.76 -9.05
N PRO A 518 -9.06 -19.09 -9.29
CA PRO A 518 -9.15 -20.04 -8.19
C PRO A 518 -7.97 -19.86 -7.24
N PHE A 519 -8.23 -19.96 -5.94
CA PHE A 519 -7.17 -19.84 -4.94
C PHE A 519 -6.26 -21.07 -4.98
N ALA A 520 -5.00 -20.83 -5.30
CA ALA A 520 -3.95 -21.83 -5.20
C ALA A 520 -3.23 -21.71 -3.86
N ARG A 521 -3.10 -22.82 -3.13
CA ARG A 521 -2.20 -22.94 -2.00
C ARG A 521 -0.87 -23.48 -2.49
N SER A 522 0.22 -22.80 -2.17
CA SER A 522 1.57 -23.24 -2.50
C SER A 522 2.30 -23.73 -1.26
N PHE A 523 3.04 -24.80 -1.41
CA PHE A 523 3.97 -25.29 -0.41
C PHE A 523 5.26 -25.72 -1.08
N SER A 524 6.36 -25.72 -0.34
CA SER A 524 7.65 -26.12 -0.86
C SER A 524 8.41 -26.99 0.16
N PHE A 525 9.21 -27.88 -0.38
CA PHE A 525 10.19 -28.65 0.40
C PHE A 525 11.59 -28.20 0.01
N GLN A 526 12.44 -28.04 1.01
CA GLN A 526 13.84 -27.73 0.81
C GLN A 526 14.68 -28.78 1.49
N LEU A 527 15.62 -29.36 0.75
CA LEU A 527 16.68 -30.21 1.29
C LEU A 527 18.00 -29.44 1.20
N GLN A 528 18.64 -29.24 2.33
CA GLN A 528 19.94 -28.59 2.42
C GLN A 528 20.97 -29.60 2.92
N ALA A 529 22.02 -29.82 2.13
CA ALA A 529 23.16 -30.64 2.49
C ALA A 529 24.44 -29.79 2.52
N THR A 530 25.27 -29.96 3.55
CA THR A 530 26.60 -29.37 3.67
C THR A 530 27.60 -30.53 3.71
N PHE A 531 28.63 -30.44 2.87
CA PHE A 531 29.67 -31.48 2.71
C PHE A 531 30.98 -31.01 3.27
#